data_91cf3aa51161cb1228143f0397cfb221
#
_entry.id   91cf3aa51161cb1228143f0397cfb221
#
_cell.length_a   1.000
_cell.length_b   1.000
_cell.length_c   1.000
_cell.angle_alpha   90.00
_cell.angle_beta   90.00
_cell.angle_gamma   90.00
#
_symmetry.space_group_name_H-M   'P 1'
#
loop_
_entity.id
_entity.type
_entity.pdbx_description
1 polymer ?
#
loop_
_entity_poly.entity_id
_entity_poly.type
_entity_poly.pdbx_seq_one_letter_code
_entity_poly.pdbx_strand_id
1 'polypeptide(L)'
;MREFGKSRKMCIRDRLKKLPNVTVEDIYTGNGVSELINLSMSALLDNGDEVLVPAPDYPLWTACVTLAGGTAVHYICDEQSEWYPDIEDIKKKITDKTKAIVIINPNNPTGALYPREVLQQIVDVAREHELMIFSDEIYDRLVMDDYEHVSIASLAPDLFCVTFSGLSKSHMICLLYTSRCV
;
A
#
# COMPACT_ATOMS: atom_id res chain seq x y z
N MET A 1 9.13 5.19 27.62
CA MET A 1 8.30 4.65 26.52
C MET A 1 7.76 5.72 25.57
N ARG A 2 7.28 6.90 26.03
CA ARG A 2 6.75 7.98 25.16
C ARG A 2 7.75 8.60 24.18
N GLU A 3 9.03 8.71 24.55
CA GLU A 3 10.06 9.31 23.67
C GLU A 3 10.50 8.39 22.54
N PHE A 4 10.52 7.08 22.76
CA PHE A 4 10.84 6.09 21.72
C PHE A 4 9.78 6.06 20.60
N GLY A 5 8.50 6.26 20.96
CA GLY A 5 7.42 6.36 20.00
C GLY A 5 7.52 7.62 19.14
N LYS A 6 7.86 8.76 19.72
CA LYS A 6 8.09 10.03 19.00
C LYS A 6 9.24 9.93 18.00
N SER A 7 10.36 9.28 18.36
CA SER A 7 11.51 9.11 17.47
C SER A 7 11.17 8.26 16.24
N ARG A 8 10.42 7.15 16.40
CA ARG A 8 9.97 6.32 15.26
C ARG A 8 9.01 7.07 14.34
N LYS A 9 8.03 7.77 14.89
CA LYS A 9 7.10 8.61 14.13
C LYS A 9 7.82 9.72 13.37
N MET A 10 8.86 10.33 13.97
CA MET A 10 9.70 11.32 13.27
C MET A 10 10.46 10.72 12.08
N CYS A 11 11.02 9.52 12.21
CA CYS A 11 11.65 8.81 11.08
C CYS A 11 10.69 8.56 9.93
N ILE A 12 9.45 8.15 10.22
CA ILE A 12 8.41 7.94 9.21
C ILE A 12 8.02 9.29 8.57
N ARG A 13 7.79 10.33 9.38
CA ARG A 13 7.51 11.69 8.88
C ARG A 13 8.61 12.22 7.96
N ASP A 14 9.88 11.98 8.30
CA ASP A 14 11.02 12.42 7.50
C ASP A 14 11.12 11.70 6.16
N ARG A 15 10.62 10.46 6.08
CA ARG A 15 10.46 9.74 4.80
C ARG A 15 9.34 10.34 3.95
N LEU A 16 8.27 10.77 4.58
CA LEU A 16 7.09 11.36 3.94
C LEU A 16 7.24 12.89 3.74
N LYS A 17 8.45 13.43 3.80
CA LYS A 17 8.74 14.87 3.60
C LYS A 17 8.17 15.48 2.32
N LYS A 18 7.78 14.64 1.36
CA LYS A 18 7.12 15.08 0.12
C LYS A 18 5.60 15.21 0.25
N LEU A 19 5.02 14.81 1.40
CA LEU A 19 3.57 14.91 1.63
C LEU A 19 3.25 16.16 2.41
N PRO A 20 2.52 17.12 1.83
CA PRO A 20 2.03 18.30 2.55
C PRO A 20 1.02 17.86 3.63
N ASN A 21 1.06 18.55 4.76
CA ASN A 21 0.10 18.42 5.86
C ASN A 21 0.10 17.11 6.68
N VAL A 22 1.05 16.20 6.47
CA VAL A 22 1.17 14.99 7.30
C VAL A 22 1.82 15.35 8.63
N THR A 23 1.16 15.01 9.73
CA THR A 23 1.60 15.25 11.11
C THR A 23 1.91 13.93 11.82
N VAL A 24 2.41 14.01 13.05
CA VAL A 24 2.63 12.82 13.87
C VAL A 24 1.32 12.10 14.24
N GLU A 25 0.21 12.82 14.26
CA GLU A 25 -1.11 12.27 14.59
C GLU A 25 -1.67 11.40 13.46
N ASP A 26 -1.20 11.62 12.22
CA ASP A 26 -1.57 10.85 11.05
C ASP A 26 -0.77 9.54 10.91
N ILE A 27 0.15 9.28 11.86
CA ILE A 27 1.04 8.12 11.81
C ILE A 27 0.63 7.08 12.86
N TYR A 28 0.23 5.92 12.38
CA TYR A 28 -0.14 4.76 13.18
C TYR A 28 1.00 3.75 13.20
N THR A 29 1.21 3.10 14.33
CA THR A 29 2.25 2.07 14.49
C THR A 29 1.63 0.77 14.94
N GLY A 30 2.03 -0.33 14.31
CA GLY A 30 1.59 -1.68 14.62
C GLY A 30 2.76 -2.67 14.67
N ASN A 31 2.45 -3.91 14.92
CA ASN A 31 3.39 -5.02 14.95
C ASN A 31 3.61 -5.60 13.53
N GLY A 32 4.19 -4.74 12.66
CA GLY A 32 4.42 -5.03 11.25
C GLY A 32 3.25 -4.60 10.35
N VAL A 33 3.53 -4.60 9.05
CA VAL A 33 2.57 -4.17 8.01
C VAL A 33 1.33 -5.06 7.99
N SER A 34 1.49 -6.36 8.23
CA SER A 34 0.37 -7.32 8.21
C SER A 34 -0.72 -7.00 9.23
N GLU A 35 -0.36 -6.58 10.44
CA GLU A 35 -1.33 -6.13 11.45
C GLU A 35 -2.03 -4.85 11.00
N LEU A 36 -1.29 -3.89 10.46
CA LEU A 36 -1.84 -2.62 10.00
C LEU A 36 -2.81 -2.80 8.83
N ILE A 37 -2.50 -3.70 7.89
CA ILE A 37 -3.42 -4.06 6.79
C ILE A 37 -4.72 -4.62 7.37
N ASN A 38 -4.63 -5.61 8.27
CA ASN A 38 -5.81 -6.21 8.86
C ASN A 38 -6.67 -5.19 9.63
N LEU A 39 -6.05 -4.32 10.42
CA LEU A 39 -6.74 -3.26 11.14
C LEU A 39 -7.41 -2.27 10.19
N SER A 40 -6.74 -1.88 9.10
CA SER A 40 -7.29 -0.95 8.11
C SER A 40 -8.50 -1.54 7.39
N MET A 41 -8.42 -2.79 6.94
CA MET A 41 -9.54 -3.45 6.28
C MET A 41 -10.74 -3.58 7.25
N SER A 42 -10.49 -4.01 8.49
CA SER A 42 -11.54 -4.15 9.50
C SER A 42 -12.18 -2.83 9.92
N ALA A 43 -11.47 -1.71 9.81
CA ALA A 43 -11.98 -0.39 10.18
C ALA A 43 -12.71 0.35 9.05
N LEU A 44 -12.40 0.04 7.80
CA LEU A 44 -12.79 0.84 6.64
C LEU A 44 -13.73 0.11 5.66
N LEU A 45 -13.93 -1.21 5.82
CA LEU A 45 -14.81 -1.99 4.96
C LEU A 45 -16.07 -2.43 5.69
N ASP A 46 -17.18 -2.33 4.98
CA ASP A 46 -18.46 -2.93 5.35
C ASP A 46 -18.70 -4.23 4.57
N ASN A 47 -19.69 -5.01 5.03
CA ASN A 47 -20.06 -6.25 4.37
C ASN A 47 -20.53 -6.00 2.93
N GLY A 48 -19.85 -6.63 1.98
CA GLY A 48 -20.16 -6.54 0.55
C GLY A 48 -19.44 -5.44 -0.18
N ASP A 49 -18.59 -4.65 0.48
CA ASP A 49 -17.68 -3.72 -0.19
C ASP A 49 -16.66 -4.47 -1.03
N GLU A 50 -16.24 -3.86 -2.13
CA GLU A 50 -15.25 -4.40 -3.04
C GLU A 50 -13.94 -3.60 -2.94
N VAL A 51 -12.82 -4.33 -2.96
CA VAL A 51 -11.48 -3.76 -2.99
C VAL A 51 -10.73 -4.31 -4.19
N LEU A 52 -10.22 -3.43 -5.04
CA LEU A 52 -9.36 -3.80 -6.16
C LEU A 52 -7.97 -4.19 -5.64
N VAL A 53 -7.50 -5.39 -5.98
CA VAL A 53 -6.21 -5.96 -5.56
C VAL A 53 -5.43 -6.40 -6.78
N PRO A 54 -4.09 -6.17 -6.86
CA PRO A 54 -3.32 -6.59 -8.03
C PRO A 54 -3.30 -8.12 -8.20
N ALA A 55 -3.17 -8.59 -9.42
CA ALA A 55 -2.88 -10.00 -9.71
C ALA A 55 -1.67 -10.10 -10.68
N PRO A 56 -0.54 -10.68 -10.21
CA PRO A 56 -0.33 -11.36 -8.93
C PRO A 56 -0.20 -10.41 -7.73
N ASP A 57 -0.63 -10.89 -6.55
CA ASP A 57 -0.60 -10.13 -5.30
C ASP A 57 0.19 -10.82 -4.19
N TYR A 58 0.31 -10.11 -3.06
CA TYR A 58 0.64 -10.69 -1.78
C TYR A 58 -0.65 -11.18 -1.11
N PRO A 59 -0.86 -12.52 -0.93
CA PRO A 59 -2.16 -13.11 -0.56
C PRO A 59 -2.80 -12.58 0.72
N LEU A 60 -2.02 -11.89 1.56
CA LEU A 60 -2.52 -11.26 2.78
C LEU A 60 -3.59 -10.20 2.48
N TRP A 61 -3.45 -9.43 1.41
CA TRP A 61 -4.42 -8.40 1.04
C TRP A 61 -5.79 -9.03 0.78
N THR A 62 -5.84 -10.03 -0.09
CA THR A 62 -7.07 -10.80 -0.36
C THR A 62 -7.66 -11.42 0.91
N ALA A 63 -6.82 -11.98 1.78
CA ALA A 63 -7.28 -12.57 3.03
C ALA A 63 -7.87 -11.52 3.98
N CYS A 64 -7.22 -10.39 4.17
CA CYS A 64 -7.70 -9.32 5.07
C CYS A 64 -9.01 -8.69 4.57
N VAL A 65 -9.14 -8.45 3.26
CA VAL A 65 -10.40 -7.98 2.65
C VAL A 65 -11.54 -8.97 2.93
N THR A 66 -11.29 -10.26 2.69
CA THR A 66 -12.29 -11.31 2.90
C THR A 66 -12.68 -11.43 4.38
N LEU A 67 -11.71 -11.39 5.30
CA LEU A 67 -11.96 -11.45 6.75
C LEU A 67 -12.76 -10.24 7.26
N ALA A 68 -12.60 -9.09 6.62
CA ALA A 68 -13.38 -7.88 6.92
C ALA A 68 -14.81 -7.90 6.34
N GLY A 69 -15.19 -8.98 5.63
CA GLY A 69 -16.50 -9.10 5.00
C GLY A 69 -16.60 -8.50 3.60
N GLY A 70 -15.49 -7.99 3.06
CA GLY A 70 -15.41 -7.46 1.70
C GLY A 70 -15.10 -8.53 0.65
N THR A 71 -15.07 -8.11 -0.59
CA THR A 71 -14.71 -8.93 -1.76
C THR A 71 -13.45 -8.37 -2.42
N ALA A 72 -12.40 -9.18 -2.52
CA ALA A 72 -11.22 -8.81 -3.30
C ALA A 72 -11.48 -9.04 -4.79
N VAL A 73 -11.42 -7.98 -5.57
CA VAL A 73 -11.57 -7.99 -7.03
C VAL A 73 -10.19 -7.78 -7.65
N HIS A 74 -9.67 -8.81 -8.31
CA HIS A 74 -8.30 -8.77 -8.81
C HIS A 74 -8.22 -8.10 -10.17
N TYR A 75 -7.38 -7.05 -10.29
CA TYR A 75 -7.01 -6.45 -11.56
C TYR A 75 -5.69 -7.05 -12.07
N ILE A 76 -5.53 -7.08 -13.40
CA ILE A 76 -4.39 -7.72 -14.05
C ILE A 76 -3.16 -6.80 -14.00
N CYS A 77 -2.00 -7.40 -13.62
CA CYS A 77 -0.68 -6.85 -13.89
C CYS A 77 -0.04 -7.74 -14.97
N ASP A 78 0.09 -7.23 -16.18
CA ASP A 78 0.48 -8.02 -17.34
C ASP A 78 2.00 -8.20 -17.41
N GLU A 79 2.45 -9.46 -17.52
CA GLU A 79 3.86 -9.80 -17.71
C GLU A 79 4.46 -9.15 -18.98
N GLN A 80 3.68 -9.05 -20.04
CA GLN A 80 4.11 -8.44 -21.31
C GLN A 80 4.29 -6.92 -21.19
N SER A 81 3.72 -6.31 -20.15
CA SER A 81 3.82 -4.89 -19.80
C SER A 81 4.63 -4.67 -18.52
N GLU A 82 5.71 -5.43 -18.33
CA GLU A 82 6.61 -5.32 -17.17
C GLU A 82 5.90 -5.47 -15.81
N TRP A 83 4.81 -6.24 -15.78
CA TRP A 83 3.94 -6.41 -14.62
C TRP A 83 3.27 -5.13 -14.12
N TYR A 84 3.10 -4.13 -15.01
CA TYR A 84 2.37 -2.93 -14.65
C TYR A 84 0.85 -3.19 -14.63
N PRO A 85 0.12 -2.47 -13.77
CA PRO A 85 -1.34 -2.55 -13.72
C PRO A 85 -1.99 -2.18 -15.07
N ASP A 86 -2.91 -3.03 -15.55
CA ASP A 86 -3.77 -2.72 -16.70
C ASP A 86 -4.88 -1.76 -16.26
N ILE A 87 -4.74 -0.50 -16.64
CA ILE A 87 -5.66 0.58 -16.27
C ILE A 87 -7.07 0.34 -16.84
N GLU A 88 -7.17 -0.24 -18.04
CA GLU A 88 -8.47 -0.53 -18.65
C GLU A 88 -9.16 -1.71 -17.96
N ASP A 89 -8.40 -2.69 -17.47
CA ASP A 89 -8.94 -3.78 -16.67
C ASP A 89 -9.40 -3.27 -15.29
N ILE A 90 -8.64 -2.36 -14.66
CA ILE A 90 -9.05 -1.68 -13.42
C ILE A 90 -10.40 -0.99 -13.62
N LYS A 91 -10.55 -0.14 -14.64
CA LYS A 91 -11.78 0.60 -14.92
C LYS A 91 -12.98 -0.31 -15.14
N LYS A 92 -12.79 -1.43 -15.87
CA LYS A 92 -13.85 -2.41 -16.13
C LYS A 92 -14.35 -3.12 -14.88
N LYS A 93 -13.52 -3.21 -13.83
CA LYS A 93 -13.82 -3.93 -12.60
C LYS A 93 -14.40 -3.05 -11.50
N ILE A 94 -14.41 -1.75 -11.69
CA ILE A 94 -15.04 -0.82 -10.75
C ILE A 94 -16.57 -0.95 -10.83
N THR A 95 -17.18 -1.06 -9.65
CA THR A 95 -18.64 -1.09 -9.46
C THR A 95 -19.05 -0.08 -8.39
N ASP A 96 -20.35 0.09 -8.16
CA ASP A 96 -20.87 0.94 -7.08
C ASP A 96 -20.47 0.47 -5.67
N LYS A 97 -19.96 -0.77 -5.56
CA LYS A 97 -19.47 -1.37 -4.32
C LYS A 97 -17.97 -1.19 -4.11
N THR A 98 -17.25 -0.76 -5.12
CA THR A 98 -15.80 -0.58 -5.05
C THR A 98 -15.47 0.61 -4.15
N LYS A 99 -14.74 0.36 -3.06
CA LYS A 99 -14.35 1.37 -2.08
C LYS A 99 -12.90 1.77 -2.15
N ALA A 100 -12.05 0.85 -2.58
CA ALA A 100 -10.62 1.06 -2.52
C ALA A 100 -9.85 0.31 -3.61
N ILE A 101 -8.65 0.78 -3.87
CA ILE A 101 -7.65 0.11 -4.68
C ILE A 101 -6.36 -0.09 -3.88
N VAL A 102 -5.82 -1.30 -3.93
CA VAL A 102 -4.54 -1.67 -3.33
C VAL A 102 -3.45 -1.58 -4.38
N ILE A 103 -2.35 -0.94 -4.03
CA ILE A 103 -1.11 -0.87 -4.80
C ILE A 103 0.02 -1.47 -3.97
N ILE A 104 0.82 -2.35 -4.56
CA ILE A 104 2.02 -2.91 -3.93
C ILE A 104 3.22 -2.46 -4.77
N ASN A 105 3.99 -1.49 -4.27
CA ASN A 105 5.06 -0.86 -5.06
C ASN A 105 6.30 -0.55 -4.21
N PRO A 106 7.43 -1.21 -4.44
CA PRO A 106 7.68 -2.31 -5.41
C PRO A 106 6.81 -3.53 -5.15
N ASN A 107 6.39 -4.21 -6.23
CA ASN A 107 5.43 -5.31 -6.14
C ASN A 107 6.04 -6.58 -5.54
N ASN A 108 5.27 -7.27 -4.74
CA ASN A 108 5.49 -8.64 -4.32
C ASN A 108 4.34 -9.49 -4.89
N PRO A 109 4.61 -10.46 -5.81
CA PRO A 109 5.89 -11.19 -5.97
C PRO A 109 6.77 -10.77 -7.16
N THR A 110 6.32 -9.89 -8.06
CA THR A 110 6.96 -9.68 -9.36
C THR A 110 8.26 -8.86 -9.29
N GLY A 111 8.42 -8.04 -8.25
CA GLY A 111 9.52 -7.08 -8.14
C GLY A 111 9.34 -5.81 -8.99
N ALA A 112 8.23 -5.68 -9.72
CA ALA A 112 7.96 -4.51 -10.55
C ALA A 112 7.95 -3.23 -9.73
N LEU A 113 8.59 -2.20 -10.25
CA LEU A 113 8.58 -0.84 -9.71
C LEU A 113 7.78 0.04 -10.68
N TYR A 114 6.64 0.51 -10.24
CA TYR A 114 5.75 1.31 -11.09
C TYR A 114 6.28 2.72 -11.29
N PRO A 115 6.46 3.17 -12.54
CA PRO A 115 6.88 4.53 -12.83
C PRO A 115 5.79 5.54 -12.47
N ARG A 116 6.19 6.80 -12.35
CA ARG A 116 5.31 7.92 -11.98
C ARG A 116 4.08 8.02 -12.87
N GLU A 117 4.23 7.76 -14.16
CA GLU A 117 3.16 7.86 -15.16
C GLU A 117 2.06 6.82 -14.91
N VAL A 118 2.43 5.58 -14.57
CA VAL A 118 1.48 4.53 -14.21
C VAL A 118 0.77 4.85 -12.88
N LEU A 119 1.54 5.30 -11.89
CA LEU A 119 0.95 5.72 -10.60
C LEU A 119 -0.02 6.88 -10.77
N GLN A 120 0.28 7.85 -11.65
CA GLN A 120 -0.61 8.97 -11.94
C GLN A 120 -1.92 8.50 -12.57
N GLN A 121 -1.87 7.56 -13.51
CA GLN A 121 -3.09 6.98 -14.11
C GLN A 121 -3.98 6.30 -13.07
N ILE A 122 -3.37 5.60 -12.10
CA ILE A 122 -4.11 4.98 -10.99
C ILE A 122 -4.76 6.05 -10.10
N VAL A 123 -4.02 7.11 -9.78
CA VAL A 123 -4.54 8.25 -9.00
C VAL A 123 -5.71 8.92 -9.71
N ASP A 124 -5.63 9.07 -11.03
CA ASP A 124 -6.69 9.69 -11.82
C ASP A 124 -7.96 8.82 -11.82
N VAL A 125 -7.83 7.51 -11.96
CA VAL A 125 -8.95 6.56 -11.80
C VAL A 125 -9.53 6.59 -10.39
N ALA A 126 -8.68 6.59 -9.36
CA ALA A 126 -9.12 6.64 -7.97
C ALA A 126 -9.88 7.94 -7.68
N ARG A 127 -9.45 9.06 -8.26
CA ARG A 127 -10.12 10.36 -8.14
C ARG A 127 -11.47 10.38 -8.86
N GLU A 128 -11.55 9.86 -10.08
CA GLU A 128 -12.77 9.79 -10.87
C GLU A 128 -13.88 8.99 -10.17
N HIS A 129 -13.48 7.92 -9.47
CA HIS A 129 -14.41 7.00 -8.81
C HIS A 129 -14.45 7.13 -7.28
N GLU A 130 -13.84 8.17 -6.71
CA GLU A 130 -13.80 8.44 -5.27
C GLU A 130 -13.25 7.26 -4.43
N LEU A 131 -12.28 6.54 -4.96
CA LEU A 131 -11.70 5.37 -4.29
C LEU A 131 -10.63 5.76 -3.27
N MET A 132 -10.58 5.04 -2.15
CA MET A 132 -9.44 5.07 -1.24
C MET A 132 -8.25 4.35 -1.87
N ILE A 133 -7.03 4.84 -1.61
CA ILE A 133 -5.79 4.20 -2.06
C ILE A 133 -5.08 3.57 -0.85
N PHE A 134 -4.84 2.26 -0.92
CA PHE A 134 -3.97 1.54 0.02
C PHE A 134 -2.66 1.20 -0.68
N SER A 135 -1.56 1.84 -0.26
CA SER A 135 -0.24 1.66 -0.87
C SER A 135 0.69 0.89 0.05
N ASP A 136 1.01 -0.34 -0.31
CA ASP A 136 2.03 -1.15 0.35
C ASP A 136 3.40 -0.82 -0.22
N GLU A 137 4.17 -0.03 0.54
CA GLU A 137 5.49 0.46 0.16
C GLU A 137 6.59 -0.19 1.05
N ILE A 138 6.36 -1.41 1.54
CA ILE A 138 7.30 -2.10 2.45
C ILE A 138 8.68 -2.31 1.82
N TYR A 139 8.77 -2.34 0.49
CA TYR A 139 9.99 -2.51 -0.28
C TYR A 139 10.57 -1.20 -0.85
N ASP A 140 10.07 -0.04 -0.45
CA ASP A 140 10.46 1.29 -0.96
C ASP A 140 11.97 1.57 -0.97
N ARG A 141 12.73 0.89 -0.12
CA ARG A 141 14.20 1.02 -0.01
C ARG A 141 14.99 -0.12 -0.64
N LEU A 142 14.31 -1.09 -1.21
CA LEU A 142 14.93 -2.22 -1.91
C LEU A 142 14.82 -2.04 -3.43
N VAL A 143 14.99 -0.81 -3.88
CA VAL A 143 15.08 -0.45 -5.28
C VAL A 143 16.51 -0.67 -5.74
N MET A 144 16.68 -1.34 -6.88
CA MET A 144 17.96 -1.68 -7.47
C MET A 144 18.23 -0.76 -8.67
N ASP A 145 19.48 -0.78 -9.12
CA ASP A 145 19.96 0.05 -10.21
C ASP A 145 19.73 1.55 -9.96
N ASP A 146 19.59 2.35 -10.97
CA ASP A 146 19.40 3.79 -10.89
C ASP A 146 17.90 4.21 -10.81
N TYR A 147 17.03 3.27 -10.45
CA TYR A 147 15.60 3.56 -10.30
C TYR A 147 15.29 4.30 -8.98
N GLU A 148 14.27 5.14 -9.01
CA GLU A 148 13.79 5.86 -7.82
C GLU A 148 12.33 5.48 -7.51
N HIS A 149 12.08 5.11 -6.25
CA HIS A 149 10.72 4.86 -5.77
C HIS A 149 9.94 6.17 -5.62
N VAL A 150 8.73 6.19 -6.17
CA VAL A 150 7.78 7.28 -5.98
C VAL A 150 6.63 6.80 -5.11
N SER A 151 6.39 7.45 -3.97
CA SER A 151 5.20 7.18 -3.16
C SER A 151 3.95 7.72 -3.86
N ILE A 152 2.94 6.86 -4.06
CA ILE A 152 1.69 7.28 -4.72
C ILE A 152 0.97 8.38 -3.95
N ALA A 153 1.07 8.39 -2.63
CA ALA A 153 0.49 9.43 -1.80
C ALA A 153 1.03 10.84 -2.13
N SER A 154 2.27 10.95 -2.67
CA SER A 154 2.82 12.24 -3.13
C SER A 154 2.15 12.77 -4.40
N LEU A 155 1.42 11.93 -5.12
CA LEU A 155 0.68 12.26 -6.34
C LEU A 155 -0.81 12.51 -6.06
N ALA A 156 -1.28 12.13 -4.88
CA ALA A 156 -2.69 12.14 -4.48
C ALA A 156 -2.92 12.90 -3.15
N PRO A 157 -2.48 14.17 -3.02
CA PRO A 157 -2.61 14.93 -1.77
C PRO A 157 -4.06 15.27 -1.40
N ASP A 158 -4.96 15.10 -2.34
CA ASP A 158 -6.40 15.38 -2.27
C ASP A 158 -7.25 14.13 -2.01
N LEU A 159 -6.65 12.94 -2.10
CA LEU A 159 -7.35 11.66 -1.89
C LEU A 159 -7.05 11.05 -0.53
N PHE A 160 -7.97 10.19 -0.06
CA PHE A 160 -7.72 9.37 1.10
C PHE A 160 -6.72 8.25 0.72
N CYS A 161 -5.48 8.42 1.16
CA CYS A 161 -4.39 7.50 0.84
C CYS A 161 -3.73 7.01 2.14
N VAL A 162 -3.63 5.69 2.29
CA VAL A 162 -2.94 5.04 3.40
C VAL A 162 -1.67 4.35 2.88
N THR A 163 -0.52 4.83 3.33
CA THR A 163 0.77 4.24 2.96
C THR A 163 1.28 3.32 4.06
N PHE A 164 1.50 2.07 3.71
CA PHE A 164 2.07 1.05 4.59
C PHE A 164 3.57 0.95 4.36
N SER A 165 4.35 1.04 5.43
CA SER A 165 5.79 0.86 5.39
C SER A 165 6.29 0.28 6.71
N GLY A 166 7.50 -0.23 6.72
CA GLY A 166 8.09 -0.81 7.91
C GLY A 166 9.57 -1.10 7.77
N LEU A 167 10.17 -1.57 8.86
CA LEU A 167 11.60 -1.84 8.91
C LEU A 167 11.94 -3.31 8.63
N SER A 168 10.92 -4.16 8.53
CA SER A 168 11.10 -5.62 8.41
C SER A 168 11.91 -6.04 7.19
N LYS A 169 11.73 -5.34 6.06
CA LYS A 169 12.42 -5.65 4.81
C LYS A 169 13.64 -4.76 4.61
N SER A 170 13.44 -3.44 4.65
CA SER A 170 14.51 -2.48 4.40
C SER A 170 15.69 -2.54 5.38
N HIS A 171 15.45 -3.02 6.61
CA HIS A 171 16.47 -3.11 7.66
C HIS A 171 16.64 -4.54 8.20
N MET A 172 16.04 -5.54 7.56
CA MET A 172 16.12 -6.97 7.94
C MET A 172 15.73 -7.26 9.40
N ILE A 173 15.00 -6.36 10.06
CA ILE A 173 14.66 -6.51 11.49
C ILE A 173 13.47 -7.45 11.76
N CYS A 174 12.86 -8.02 10.75
CA CYS A 174 11.92 -9.14 10.93
C CYS A 174 12.55 -10.33 11.67
N LEU A 175 13.88 -10.49 11.57
CA LEU A 175 14.64 -11.56 12.23
C LEU A 175 15.00 -11.24 13.69
N LEU A 176 14.94 -9.99 14.12
CA LEU A 176 15.25 -9.62 15.51
C LEU A 176 14.26 -10.21 16.51
N TYR A 177 13.04 -10.48 16.11
CA TYR A 177 12.04 -11.13 16.95
C TYR A 177 12.31 -12.63 17.13
N THR A 178 12.78 -13.30 16.07
CA THR A 178 13.04 -14.76 16.08
C THR A 178 14.39 -15.12 16.68
N SER A 179 15.36 -14.20 16.70
CA SER A 179 16.69 -14.45 17.26
C SER A 179 16.77 -14.32 18.80
N ARG A 180 15.67 -14.01 19.46
CA ARG A 180 15.57 -13.92 20.93
C ARG A 180 15.06 -15.20 21.61
N CYS A 181 14.80 -16.26 20.87
CA CYS A 181 14.51 -17.57 21.42
C CYS A 181 15.78 -18.39 21.49
N VAL A 182 16.70 -18.02 22.37
CA VAL A 182 17.74 -18.93 22.91
C VAL A 182 17.84 -18.64 24.39
#